data_c29796944018c58c8156c7836f4d0ebf
#
_entry.id   c29796944018c58c8156c7836f4d0ebf
#
_cell.length_a   1.000
_cell.length_b   1.000
_cell.length_c   1.000
_cell.angle_alpha   90.00
_cell.angle_beta   90.00
_cell.angle_gamma   90.00
#
_symmetry.space_group_name_H-M   'P 1'
#
loop_
_entity.id
_entity.type
_entity.pdbx_description
1 polymer ?
#
loop_
_entity_poly.entity_id
_entity_poly.type
_entity_poly.pdbx_seq_one_letter_code
_entity_poly.pdbx_strand_id
1 'polypeptide(L)'
;MARRWQVEQLGGDSVLIPNGVDTARFRKAQAPRAEDDERPLEIVFLGRLDEPRKGLDILLAALAQVQRPFHCTVIGGGTPRHVPNVTYAGRVSDQEKAEILGRADIYVAPNTGGESFGIVLVEAMAAGCAVVASDIEAFRTVCNADSAEPAGLLFANGDSADLARSLQQLIDAPDERAVLQQRGRERAAVFDWDKVSEEVMRVYETVADGTKVHMR
;
A
#
# COMPACT_ATOMS: atom_id res chain seq x y z
N MET A 1 6.45 5.17 16.69
CA MET A 1 7.71 5.83 17.12
C MET A 1 7.56 7.33 17.38
N ALA A 2 7.07 8.15 16.45
CA ALA A 2 7.01 9.61 16.63
C ALA A 2 6.22 10.08 17.88
N ARG A 3 5.04 9.52 18.16
CA ARG A 3 4.22 9.87 19.33
C ARG A 3 4.96 9.61 20.64
N ARG A 4 5.57 8.43 20.76
CA ARG A 4 6.30 8.04 21.98
C ARG A 4 7.46 9.00 22.26
N TRP A 5 8.22 9.36 21.22
CA TRP A 5 9.30 10.34 21.33
C TRP A 5 8.79 11.72 21.73
N GLN A 6 7.69 12.21 21.13
CA GLN A 6 7.10 13.51 21.50
C GLN A 6 6.67 13.55 22.98
N VAL A 7 5.96 12.51 23.44
CA VAL A 7 5.51 12.43 24.85
C VAL A 7 6.69 12.37 25.81
N GLU A 8 7.72 11.57 25.48
CA GLU A 8 8.91 11.39 26.33
C GLU A 8 9.81 12.64 26.38
N GLN A 9 9.94 13.39 25.26
CA GLN A 9 10.87 14.52 25.16
C GLN A 9 10.23 15.88 25.45
N LEU A 10 8.98 16.09 25.05
CA LEU A 10 8.32 17.40 25.13
C LEU A 10 7.24 17.45 26.22
N GLY A 11 6.87 16.33 26.78
CA GLY A 11 5.74 16.22 27.70
C GLY A 11 4.39 16.48 27.02
N GLY A 12 3.30 16.20 27.73
CA GLY A 12 1.96 16.39 27.21
C GLY A 12 1.38 15.14 26.56
N ASP A 13 0.17 15.26 26.03
CA ASP A 13 -0.52 14.19 25.29
C ASP A 13 -0.64 14.56 23.81
N SER A 14 -0.64 13.55 22.91
CA SER A 14 -0.75 13.76 21.49
C SER A 14 -1.78 12.83 20.86
N VAL A 15 -2.61 13.36 20.00
CA VAL A 15 -3.57 12.59 19.20
C VAL A 15 -2.87 12.09 17.93
N LEU A 16 -2.92 10.78 17.70
CA LEU A 16 -2.42 10.19 16.46
C LEU A 16 -3.51 10.30 15.38
N ILE A 17 -3.28 11.16 14.40
CA ILE A 17 -4.12 11.28 13.22
C ILE A 17 -3.32 10.74 12.03
N PRO A 18 -3.87 9.79 11.26
CA PRO A 18 -3.17 9.24 10.09
C PRO A 18 -3.09 10.27 8.96
N ASN A 19 -2.27 9.99 7.95
CA ASN A 19 -2.28 10.77 6.72
C ASN A 19 -3.59 10.53 5.96
N GLY A 20 -4.16 11.60 5.43
CA GLY A 20 -5.29 11.53 4.50
C GLY A 20 -4.84 11.20 3.07
N VAL A 21 -5.72 10.55 2.32
CA VAL A 21 -5.54 10.19 0.90
C VAL A 21 -6.79 10.57 0.13
N ASP A 22 -6.63 11.09 -1.09
CA ASP A 22 -7.75 11.30 -2.03
C ASP A 22 -8.18 9.94 -2.62
N THR A 23 -8.95 9.18 -1.84
CA THR A 23 -9.38 7.84 -2.25
C THR A 23 -10.35 7.87 -3.43
N ALA A 24 -11.07 8.97 -3.61
CA ALA A 24 -12.03 9.12 -4.71
C ALA A 24 -11.35 9.10 -6.09
N ARG A 25 -10.15 9.69 -6.21
CA ARG A 25 -9.34 9.67 -7.43
C ARG A 25 -9.02 8.24 -7.86
N PHE A 26 -8.51 7.42 -6.93
CA PHE A 26 -8.10 6.05 -7.20
C PHE A 26 -9.29 5.13 -7.45
N ARG A 27 -10.39 5.30 -6.72
CA ARG A 27 -11.63 4.56 -6.93
C ARG A 27 -12.25 4.83 -8.31
N LYS A 28 -12.21 6.06 -8.79
CA LYS A 28 -12.70 6.43 -10.13
C LYS A 28 -11.85 5.85 -11.26
N ALA A 29 -10.58 5.58 -11.00
CA ALA A 29 -9.65 5.00 -11.96
C ALA A 29 -9.74 3.47 -12.07
N GLN A 30 -10.53 2.81 -11.22
CA GLN A 30 -10.69 1.35 -11.28
C GLN A 30 -11.23 0.93 -12.64
N ALA A 31 -10.49 0.07 -13.32
CA ALA A 31 -10.95 -0.57 -14.54
C ALA A 31 -11.88 -1.76 -14.20
N PRO A 32 -12.96 -2.00 -14.98
CA PRO A 32 -13.74 -3.22 -14.85
C PRO A 32 -12.84 -4.45 -15.05
N ARG A 33 -12.97 -5.43 -14.17
CA ARG A 33 -12.30 -6.73 -14.27
C ARG A 33 -13.36 -7.76 -14.68
N ALA A 34 -13.13 -8.43 -15.82
CA ALA A 34 -14.00 -9.53 -16.23
C ALA A 34 -13.72 -10.76 -15.35
N GLU A 35 -14.76 -11.51 -15.01
CA GLU A 35 -14.63 -12.74 -14.18
C GLU A 35 -13.81 -13.83 -14.90
N ASP A 36 -13.86 -13.87 -16.25
CA ASP A 36 -13.18 -14.86 -17.10
C ASP A 36 -11.94 -14.27 -17.81
N ASP A 37 -11.24 -13.33 -17.20
CA ASP A 37 -10.10 -12.64 -17.83
C ASP A 37 -8.85 -13.54 -17.80
N GLU A 38 -8.55 -14.21 -18.92
CA GLU A 38 -7.35 -15.05 -19.11
C GLU A 38 -6.05 -14.23 -19.30
N ARG A 39 -6.12 -12.90 -19.19
CA ARG A 39 -4.92 -12.05 -19.31
C ARG A 39 -3.91 -12.35 -18.21
N PRO A 40 -2.61 -12.10 -18.45
CA PRO A 40 -1.62 -12.09 -17.39
C PRO A 40 -2.01 -11.13 -16.28
N LEU A 41 -1.76 -11.50 -15.02
CA LEU A 41 -2.03 -10.62 -13.89
C LEU A 41 -1.10 -9.41 -13.91
N GLU A 42 -1.69 -8.24 -13.66
CA GLU A 42 -0.96 -6.98 -13.57
C GLU A 42 -0.48 -6.73 -12.14
N ILE A 43 0.83 -6.73 -11.97
CA ILE A 43 1.52 -6.41 -10.71
C ILE A 43 2.10 -5.01 -10.82
N VAL A 44 1.97 -4.20 -9.78
CA VAL A 44 2.55 -2.85 -9.74
C VAL A 44 3.45 -2.68 -8.52
N PHE A 45 4.58 -2.04 -8.75
CA PHE A 45 5.48 -1.52 -7.73
C PHE A 45 5.67 -0.01 -7.92
N LEU A 46 5.78 0.73 -6.83
CA LEU A 46 6.11 2.15 -6.85
C LEU A 46 7.25 2.46 -5.87
N GLY A 47 8.36 2.97 -6.41
CA GLY A 47 9.51 3.36 -5.60
C GLY A 47 10.66 3.89 -6.46
N ARG A 48 11.61 4.58 -5.81
CA ARG A 48 12.86 4.97 -6.49
C ARG A 48 13.69 3.72 -6.75
N LEU A 49 14.11 3.53 -8.02
CA LEU A 49 14.76 2.31 -8.47
C LEU A 49 16.14 2.09 -7.83
N ASP A 50 16.87 3.19 -7.62
CA ASP A 50 18.25 3.19 -7.08
C ASP A 50 18.28 3.34 -5.54
N GLU A 51 17.13 3.22 -4.87
CA GLU A 51 17.01 3.29 -3.41
C GLU A 51 16.77 1.90 -2.81
N PRO A 52 17.82 1.24 -2.25
CA PRO A 52 17.74 -0.17 -1.83
C PRO A 52 16.60 -0.46 -0.84
N ARG A 53 16.30 0.49 0.07
CA ARG A 53 15.22 0.31 1.04
C ARG A 53 13.82 0.22 0.41
N LYS A 54 13.65 0.61 -0.86
CA LYS A 54 12.38 0.43 -1.59
C LYS A 54 12.15 -1.02 -2.05
N GLY A 55 13.20 -1.84 -2.04
CA GLY A 55 13.10 -3.28 -2.19
C GLY A 55 12.88 -3.77 -3.62
N LEU A 56 13.23 -2.96 -4.66
CA LEU A 56 13.09 -3.41 -6.05
C LEU A 56 13.84 -4.72 -6.30
N ASP A 57 15.04 -4.92 -5.71
CA ASP A 57 15.80 -6.16 -5.84
C ASP A 57 15.05 -7.36 -5.27
N ILE A 58 14.36 -7.18 -4.15
CA ILE A 58 13.54 -8.21 -3.51
C ILE A 58 12.38 -8.59 -4.44
N LEU A 59 11.70 -7.59 -5.01
CA LEU A 59 10.62 -7.83 -5.98
C LEU A 59 11.12 -8.60 -7.20
N LEU A 60 12.18 -8.14 -7.85
CA LEU A 60 12.70 -8.79 -9.06
C LEU A 60 13.15 -10.23 -8.80
N ALA A 61 13.77 -10.49 -7.63
CA ALA A 61 14.14 -11.83 -7.22
C ALA A 61 12.91 -12.72 -6.92
N ALA A 62 11.82 -12.16 -6.40
CA ALA A 62 10.57 -12.87 -6.19
C ALA A 62 9.87 -13.19 -7.53
N LEU A 63 9.77 -12.21 -8.43
CA LEU A 63 9.15 -12.38 -9.75
C LEU A 63 9.83 -13.47 -10.59
N ALA A 64 11.15 -13.65 -10.45
CA ALA A 64 11.89 -14.73 -11.13
C ALA A 64 11.47 -16.14 -10.67
N GLN A 65 10.75 -16.26 -9.55
CA GLN A 65 10.28 -17.54 -8.98
C GLN A 65 8.79 -17.79 -9.24
N VAL A 66 8.05 -16.79 -9.74
CA VAL A 66 6.63 -16.92 -10.07
C VAL A 66 6.46 -17.75 -11.34
N GLN A 67 5.58 -18.77 -11.27
CA GLN A 67 5.40 -19.75 -12.34
C GLN A 67 4.26 -19.45 -13.31
N ARG A 68 3.34 -18.55 -12.92
CA ARG A 68 2.18 -18.15 -13.74
C ARG A 68 2.47 -16.90 -14.56
N PRO A 69 1.78 -16.73 -15.68
CA PRO A 69 1.91 -15.50 -16.48
C PRO A 69 1.53 -14.26 -15.67
N PHE A 70 2.42 -13.28 -15.66
CA PHE A 70 2.19 -11.95 -15.11
C PHE A 70 2.85 -10.89 -15.97
N HIS A 71 2.43 -9.65 -15.79
CA HIS A 71 3.14 -8.47 -16.21
C HIS A 71 3.35 -7.55 -15.00
N CYS A 72 4.54 -6.97 -14.86
CA CYS A 72 4.86 -6.07 -13.75
C CYS A 72 5.18 -4.68 -14.26
N THR A 73 4.44 -3.67 -13.77
CA THR A 73 4.74 -2.26 -14.03
C THR A 73 5.46 -1.65 -12.84
N VAL A 74 6.67 -1.16 -13.08
CA VAL A 74 7.52 -0.47 -12.10
C VAL A 74 7.42 1.03 -12.31
N ILE A 75 6.89 1.76 -11.32
CA ILE A 75 6.75 3.22 -11.32
C ILE A 75 7.84 3.83 -10.44
N GLY A 76 8.59 4.78 -10.98
CA GLY A 76 9.59 5.55 -10.26
C GLY A 76 10.79 5.94 -11.09
N GLY A 77 11.54 6.90 -10.60
CA GLY A 77 12.80 7.33 -11.24
C GLY A 77 13.97 6.49 -10.78
N GLY A 78 14.98 6.38 -11.64
CA GLY A 78 16.22 5.65 -11.43
C GLY A 78 16.61 4.85 -12.67
N THR A 79 17.54 3.92 -12.54
CA THR A 79 18.10 3.14 -13.64
C THR A 79 17.26 1.87 -13.90
N PRO A 80 16.54 1.78 -15.04
CA PRO A 80 15.80 0.59 -15.42
C PRO A 80 16.71 -0.63 -15.60
N ARG A 81 16.19 -1.82 -15.28
CA ARG A 81 16.87 -3.10 -15.50
C ARG A 81 16.11 -3.91 -16.54
N HIS A 82 16.82 -4.59 -17.42
CA HIS A 82 16.16 -5.46 -18.38
C HIS A 82 15.76 -6.79 -17.71
N VAL A 83 14.48 -6.95 -17.43
CA VAL A 83 13.90 -8.15 -16.81
C VAL A 83 12.66 -8.57 -17.62
N PRO A 84 12.49 -9.85 -17.97
CA PRO A 84 11.32 -10.33 -18.69
C PRO A 84 10.02 -9.97 -17.93
N ASN A 85 8.97 -9.62 -18.67
CA ASN A 85 7.64 -9.25 -18.15
C ASN A 85 7.63 -8.05 -17.20
N VAL A 86 8.69 -7.23 -17.18
CA VAL A 86 8.77 -6.01 -16.34
C VAL A 86 8.88 -4.78 -17.24
N THR A 87 7.97 -3.83 -17.06
CA THR A 87 7.95 -2.53 -17.73
C THR A 87 8.23 -1.42 -16.74
N TYR A 88 9.10 -0.49 -17.13
CA TYR A 88 9.43 0.68 -16.30
C TYR A 88 8.73 1.91 -16.85
N ALA A 89 7.74 2.41 -16.14
CA ALA A 89 6.95 3.59 -16.51
C ALA A 89 7.69 4.90 -16.23
N GLY A 90 8.79 4.87 -15.47
CA GLY A 90 9.49 6.08 -15.05
C GLY A 90 8.68 6.88 -14.02
N ARG A 91 8.87 8.20 -14.01
CA ARG A 91 8.06 9.11 -13.18
C ARG A 91 6.76 9.41 -13.92
N VAL A 92 5.65 9.23 -13.25
CA VAL A 92 4.31 9.46 -13.79
C VAL A 92 3.60 10.56 -13.00
N SER A 93 2.59 11.18 -13.59
CA SER A 93 1.68 12.08 -12.90
C SER A 93 0.77 11.31 -11.92
N ASP A 94 0.12 12.03 -11.00
CA ASP A 94 -0.85 11.42 -10.08
C ASP A 94 -2.04 10.78 -10.83
N GLN A 95 -2.43 11.34 -11.96
CA GLN A 95 -3.49 10.78 -12.79
C GLN A 95 -3.04 9.46 -13.43
N GLU A 96 -1.86 9.43 -14.05
CA GLU A 96 -1.30 8.21 -14.65
C GLU A 96 -1.06 7.14 -13.59
N LYS A 97 -0.58 7.53 -12.38
CA LYS A 97 -0.45 6.61 -11.24
C LYS A 97 -1.78 5.96 -10.89
N ALA A 98 -2.85 6.75 -10.80
CA ALA A 98 -4.18 6.23 -10.49
C ALA A 98 -4.67 5.27 -11.58
N GLU A 99 -4.46 5.58 -12.86
CA GLU A 99 -4.83 4.71 -13.97
C GLU A 99 -4.04 3.40 -14.01
N ILE A 100 -2.74 3.44 -13.71
CA ILE A 100 -1.91 2.22 -13.63
C ILE A 100 -2.38 1.35 -12.46
N LEU A 101 -2.56 1.93 -11.28
CA LEU A 101 -3.08 1.20 -10.11
C LEU A 101 -4.50 0.68 -10.34
N GLY A 102 -5.35 1.44 -11.04
CA GLY A 102 -6.74 1.05 -11.33
C GLY A 102 -6.85 -0.19 -12.23
N ARG A 103 -5.83 -0.49 -13.04
CA ARG A 103 -5.74 -1.69 -13.88
C ARG A 103 -5.00 -2.85 -13.20
N ALA A 104 -4.28 -2.58 -12.12
CA ALA A 104 -3.47 -3.57 -11.44
C ALA A 104 -4.30 -4.53 -10.59
N ASP A 105 -3.92 -5.80 -10.58
CA ASP A 105 -4.51 -6.82 -9.72
C ASP A 105 -3.84 -6.86 -8.35
N ILE A 106 -2.51 -6.70 -8.34
CA ILE A 106 -1.68 -6.78 -7.13
C ILE A 106 -0.75 -5.57 -7.07
N TYR A 107 -0.69 -4.92 -5.94
CA TYR A 107 0.33 -3.93 -5.60
C TYR A 107 1.34 -4.52 -4.63
N VAL A 108 2.65 -4.37 -4.90
CA VAL A 108 3.72 -4.89 -4.06
C VAL A 108 4.52 -3.75 -3.44
N ALA A 109 4.67 -3.79 -2.11
CA ALA A 109 5.46 -2.85 -1.33
C ALA A 109 6.58 -3.58 -0.55
N PRO A 110 7.73 -3.89 -1.18
CA PRO A 110 8.79 -4.70 -0.58
C PRO A 110 9.81 -3.85 0.20
N ASN A 111 9.37 -2.72 0.76
CA ASN A 111 10.24 -1.80 1.48
C ASN A 111 10.84 -2.46 2.73
N THR A 112 12.15 -2.31 2.94
CA THR A 112 12.85 -2.92 4.08
C THR A 112 12.81 -2.09 5.36
N GLY A 113 12.27 -0.87 5.29
CA GLY A 113 12.13 0.03 6.44
C GLY A 113 12.12 1.51 6.02
N GLY A 114 12.15 2.39 7.02
CA GLY A 114 12.18 3.84 6.79
C GLY A 114 10.87 4.44 6.24
N GLU A 115 9.76 3.70 6.35
CA GLU A 115 8.42 4.19 6.03
C GLU A 115 7.72 4.68 7.30
N SER A 116 7.13 5.87 7.22
CA SER A 116 6.39 6.45 8.34
C SER A 116 4.92 6.07 8.36
N PHE A 117 4.33 5.79 7.18
CA PHE A 117 2.92 5.45 7.04
C PHE A 117 2.66 4.45 5.91
N GLY A 118 3.00 4.77 4.67
CA GLY A 118 2.69 3.93 3.51
C GLY A 118 1.50 4.45 2.70
N ILE A 119 1.52 5.74 2.35
CA ILE A 119 0.45 6.39 1.56
C ILE A 119 0.10 5.56 0.31
N VAL A 120 1.11 5.03 -0.38
CA VAL A 120 0.90 4.28 -1.63
C VAL A 120 0.13 2.97 -1.42
N LEU A 121 0.23 2.34 -0.23
CA LEU A 121 -0.61 1.19 0.09
C LEU A 121 -2.10 1.58 0.11
N VAL A 122 -2.41 2.72 0.72
CA VAL A 122 -3.79 3.23 0.77
C VAL A 122 -4.29 3.59 -0.62
N GLU A 123 -3.45 4.24 -1.45
CA GLU A 123 -3.75 4.55 -2.85
C GLU A 123 -4.05 3.26 -3.66
N ALA A 124 -3.22 2.23 -3.51
CA ALA A 124 -3.40 0.94 -4.18
C ALA A 124 -4.66 0.21 -3.69
N MET A 125 -4.94 0.22 -2.40
CA MET A 125 -6.17 -0.32 -1.82
C MET A 125 -7.41 0.41 -2.38
N ALA A 126 -7.37 1.74 -2.44
CA ALA A 126 -8.44 2.56 -3.00
C ALA A 126 -8.65 2.29 -4.50
N ALA A 127 -7.57 2.01 -5.24
CA ALA A 127 -7.60 1.60 -6.64
C ALA A 127 -8.10 0.15 -6.84
N GLY A 128 -8.30 -0.62 -5.75
CA GLY A 128 -8.80 -1.99 -5.80
C GLY A 128 -7.73 -3.06 -6.04
N CYS A 129 -6.45 -2.76 -5.80
CA CYS A 129 -5.39 -3.77 -5.81
C CYS A 129 -5.46 -4.65 -4.56
N ALA A 130 -5.14 -5.94 -4.70
CA ALA A 130 -4.70 -6.73 -3.57
C ALA A 130 -3.29 -6.26 -3.16
N VAL A 131 -3.09 -5.91 -1.90
CA VAL A 131 -1.81 -5.39 -1.42
C VAL A 131 -0.98 -6.51 -0.82
N VAL A 132 0.27 -6.66 -1.31
CA VAL A 132 1.30 -7.51 -0.72
C VAL A 132 2.43 -6.61 -0.23
N ALA A 133 2.73 -6.64 1.06
CA ALA A 133 3.69 -5.72 1.66
C ALA A 133 4.65 -6.44 2.60
N SER A 134 5.85 -5.91 2.77
CA SER A 134 6.79 -6.40 3.78
C SER A 134 6.26 -6.20 5.20
N ASP A 135 6.60 -7.13 6.10
CA ASP A 135 6.21 -7.05 7.51
C ASP A 135 7.06 -6.01 8.25
N ILE A 136 6.68 -4.73 8.09
CA ILE A 136 7.21 -3.58 8.84
C ILE A 136 6.08 -2.85 9.58
N GLU A 137 6.38 -2.20 10.69
CA GLU A 137 5.41 -1.57 11.59
C GLU A 137 4.40 -0.66 10.85
N ALA A 138 4.88 0.19 9.94
CA ALA A 138 4.02 1.10 9.18
C ALA A 138 3.00 0.34 8.31
N PHE A 139 3.43 -0.73 7.65
CA PHE A 139 2.58 -1.51 6.76
C PHE A 139 1.62 -2.43 7.52
N ARG A 140 2.05 -3.00 8.66
CA ARG A 140 1.15 -3.70 9.59
C ARG A 140 -0.02 -2.82 9.99
N THR A 141 0.27 -1.56 10.36
CA THR A 141 -0.75 -0.58 10.76
C THR A 141 -1.73 -0.27 9.62
N VAL A 142 -1.23 0.02 8.41
CA VAL A 142 -2.09 0.34 7.25
C VAL A 142 -2.91 -0.88 6.86
N CYS A 143 -2.30 -2.07 6.77
CA CYS A 143 -2.97 -3.31 6.40
C CYS A 143 -3.89 -3.86 7.49
N ASN A 144 -3.92 -3.27 8.71
CA ASN A 144 -4.65 -3.80 9.86
C ASN A 144 -4.30 -5.27 10.12
N ALA A 145 -3.00 -5.59 10.08
CA ALA A 145 -2.48 -6.95 9.99
C ALA A 145 -2.82 -7.83 11.20
N ASP A 146 -3.03 -7.22 12.37
CA ASP A 146 -3.33 -7.93 13.63
C ASP A 146 -4.83 -8.17 13.84
N SER A 147 -5.68 -7.78 12.88
CA SER A 147 -7.12 -8.02 12.93
C SER A 147 -7.48 -9.41 12.39
N ALA A 148 -8.72 -9.84 12.64
CA ALA A 148 -9.27 -11.06 12.07
C ALA A 148 -9.45 -10.95 10.52
N GLU A 149 -9.50 -9.74 10.00
CA GLU A 149 -9.72 -9.43 8.58
C GLU A 149 -8.68 -8.44 8.06
N PRO A 150 -7.42 -8.88 7.86
CA PRO A 150 -6.37 -8.02 7.34
C PRO A 150 -6.70 -7.55 5.92
N ALA A 151 -6.34 -6.30 5.63
CA ALA A 151 -6.57 -5.66 4.33
C ALA A 151 -5.35 -5.75 3.38
N GLY A 152 -4.32 -6.48 3.77
CA GLY A 152 -3.12 -6.75 2.99
C GLY A 152 -2.46 -8.04 3.44
N LEU A 153 -1.76 -8.70 2.52
CA LEU A 153 -0.94 -9.88 2.81
C LEU A 153 0.48 -9.43 3.13
N LEU A 154 0.99 -9.81 4.29
CA LEU A 154 2.35 -9.48 4.70
C LEU A 154 3.31 -10.65 4.45
N PHE A 155 4.51 -10.34 3.96
CA PHE A 155 5.60 -11.29 3.83
C PHE A 155 6.80 -10.88 4.70
N ALA A 156 7.65 -11.84 5.06
CA ALA A 156 8.81 -11.61 5.91
C ALA A 156 9.75 -10.55 5.30
N ASN A 157 10.07 -9.52 6.06
CA ASN A 157 10.85 -8.37 5.59
C ASN A 157 12.20 -8.81 4.99
N GLY A 158 12.45 -8.44 3.75
CA GLY A 158 13.67 -8.75 3.01
C GLY A 158 13.70 -10.15 2.37
N ASP A 159 12.67 -10.98 2.57
CA ASP A 159 12.62 -12.36 2.05
C ASP A 159 11.91 -12.43 0.69
N SER A 160 12.67 -12.51 -0.39
CA SER A 160 12.15 -12.64 -1.76
C SER A 160 11.44 -13.97 -2.02
N ALA A 161 11.79 -15.04 -1.30
CA ALA A 161 11.13 -16.33 -1.46
C ALA A 161 9.75 -16.32 -0.80
N ASP A 162 9.61 -15.65 0.34
CA ASP A 162 8.32 -15.46 0.99
C ASP A 162 7.40 -14.54 0.17
N LEU A 163 7.96 -13.47 -0.41
CA LEU A 163 7.23 -12.64 -1.37
C LEU A 163 6.77 -13.45 -2.60
N ALA A 164 7.63 -14.32 -3.14
CA ALA A 164 7.25 -15.17 -4.28
C ALA A 164 6.10 -16.11 -3.93
N ARG A 165 6.11 -16.72 -2.72
CA ARG A 165 5.00 -17.55 -2.23
C ARG A 165 3.69 -16.75 -2.10
N SER A 166 3.77 -15.55 -1.52
CA SER A 166 2.63 -14.65 -1.37
C SER A 166 2.03 -14.25 -2.72
N LEU A 167 2.87 -13.94 -3.71
CA LEU A 167 2.44 -13.64 -5.07
C LEU A 167 1.79 -14.86 -5.72
N GLN A 168 2.44 -16.03 -5.67
CA GLN A 168 1.92 -17.26 -6.24
C GLN A 168 0.56 -17.64 -5.64
N GLN A 169 0.40 -17.51 -4.30
CA GLN A 169 -0.88 -17.72 -3.61
C GLN A 169 -2.00 -16.85 -4.20
N LEU A 170 -1.78 -15.54 -4.32
CA LEU A 170 -2.82 -14.64 -4.85
C LEU A 170 -3.05 -14.82 -6.36
N ILE A 171 -2.08 -15.30 -7.10
CA ILE A 171 -2.22 -15.63 -8.52
C ILE A 171 -3.10 -16.89 -8.68
N ASP A 172 -2.86 -17.91 -7.89
CA ASP A 172 -3.55 -19.20 -7.96
C ASP A 172 -4.94 -19.20 -7.28
N ALA A 173 -5.20 -18.23 -6.39
CA ALA A 173 -6.45 -18.11 -5.63
C ALA A 173 -7.19 -16.79 -5.92
N PRO A 174 -7.93 -16.69 -7.05
CA PRO A 174 -8.66 -15.47 -7.43
C PRO A 174 -9.68 -15.02 -6.39
N ASP A 175 -10.33 -15.95 -5.70
CA ASP A 175 -11.30 -15.64 -4.65
C ASP A 175 -10.63 -14.98 -3.44
N GLU A 176 -9.47 -15.48 -2.99
CA GLU A 176 -8.70 -14.85 -1.91
C GLU A 176 -8.24 -13.45 -2.33
N ARG A 177 -7.78 -13.30 -3.57
CA ARG A 177 -7.40 -12.01 -4.13
C ARG A 177 -8.58 -11.03 -4.12
N ALA A 178 -9.77 -11.47 -4.54
CA ALA A 178 -10.98 -10.65 -4.54
C ALA A 178 -11.40 -10.22 -3.12
N VAL A 179 -11.32 -11.12 -2.15
CA VAL A 179 -11.57 -10.81 -0.73
C VAL A 179 -10.57 -9.75 -0.23
N LEU A 180 -9.28 -9.91 -0.54
CA LEU A 180 -8.25 -8.97 -0.11
C LEU A 180 -8.44 -7.59 -0.76
N GLN A 181 -8.83 -7.55 -2.03
CA GLN A 181 -9.18 -6.32 -2.75
C GLN A 181 -10.39 -5.61 -2.11
N GLN A 182 -11.41 -6.34 -1.71
CA GLN A 182 -12.59 -5.77 -1.04
C GLN A 182 -12.23 -5.19 0.32
N ARG A 183 -11.52 -5.96 1.17
CA ARG A 183 -11.03 -5.49 2.47
C ARG A 183 -10.11 -4.27 2.33
N GLY A 184 -9.26 -4.26 1.29
CA GLY A 184 -8.43 -3.11 0.95
C GLY A 184 -9.24 -1.85 0.68
N ARG A 185 -10.30 -1.93 -0.15
CA ARG A 185 -11.20 -0.78 -0.43
C ARG A 185 -11.86 -0.25 0.84
N GLU A 186 -12.36 -1.13 1.68
CA GLU A 186 -12.97 -0.76 2.97
C GLU A 186 -11.96 -0.10 3.91
N ARG A 187 -10.75 -0.65 3.97
CA ARG A 187 -9.65 -0.10 4.76
C ARG A 187 -9.20 1.27 4.26
N ALA A 188 -9.07 1.46 2.94
CA ALA A 188 -8.69 2.74 2.36
C ALA A 188 -9.67 3.86 2.71
N ALA A 189 -10.97 3.56 2.80
CA ALA A 189 -12.00 4.53 3.16
C ALA A 189 -11.81 5.12 4.57
N VAL A 190 -11.07 4.47 5.45
CA VAL A 190 -10.74 5.00 6.79
C VAL A 190 -9.74 6.16 6.70
N PHE A 191 -8.93 6.18 5.65
CA PHE A 191 -7.88 7.18 5.41
C PHE A 191 -8.30 8.26 4.40
N ASP A 192 -9.57 8.32 4.02
CA ASP A 192 -10.07 9.38 3.14
C ASP A 192 -9.92 10.75 3.80
N TRP A 193 -9.55 11.76 2.99
CA TRP A 193 -9.39 13.13 3.49
C TRP A 193 -10.62 13.67 4.20
N ASP A 194 -11.83 13.29 3.78
CA ASP A 194 -13.06 13.75 4.42
C ASP A 194 -13.10 13.28 5.89
N LYS A 195 -12.73 12.02 6.17
CA LYS A 195 -12.69 11.47 7.52
C LYS A 195 -11.53 12.01 8.35
N VAL A 196 -10.34 12.07 7.74
CA VAL A 196 -9.14 12.55 8.43
C VAL A 196 -9.28 14.02 8.80
N SER A 197 -9.87 14.84 7.93
CA SER A 197 -10.11 16.26 8.22
C SER A 197 -11.11 16.46 9.37
N GLU A 198 -12.13 15.62 9.49
CA GLU A 198 -13.05 15.64 10.64
C GLU A 198 -12.33 15.37 11.97
N GLU A 199 -11.38 14.40 11.98
CA GLU A 199 -10.57 14.12 13.16
C GLU A 199 -9.66 15.30 13.52
N VAL A 200 -9.03 15.92 12.52
CA VAL A 200 -8.21 17.13 12.71
C VAL A 200 -9.06 18.26 13.28
N MET A 201 -10.24 18.54 12.70
CA MET A 201 -11.13 19.60 13.19
C MET A 201 -11.59 19.36 14.62
N ARG A 202 -11.90 18.12 14.99
CA ARG A 202 -12.28 17.77 16.37
C ARG A 202 -11.16 18.10 17.37
N VAL A 203 -9.90 17.87 17.00
CA VAL A 203 -8.76 18.24 17.85
C VAL A 203 -8.65 19.76 17.96
N TYR A 204 -8.80 20.51 16.88
CA TYR A 204 -8.80 21.98 16.92
C TYR A 204 -9.92 22.55 17.79
N GLU A 205 -11.13 22.05 17.68
CA GLU A 205 -12.26 22.45 18.52
C GLU A 205 -11.99 22.23 20.00
N THR A 206 -11.45 21.04 20.35
CA THR A 206 -11.11 20.71 21.73
C THR A 206 -10.02 21.62 22.31
N VAL A 207 -9.03 22.02 21.48
CA VAL A 207 -7.98 22.93 21.92
C VAL A 207 -8.50 24.37 22.03
N ALA A 208 -9.38 24.80 21.11
CA ALA A 208 -9.97 26.15 21.12
C ALA A 208 -10.85 26.39 22.36
N ASP A 209 -11.54 25.38 22.86
CA ASP A 209 -12.36 25.45 24.08
C ASP A 209 -11.53 25.37 25.37
N GLY A 210 -10.21 25.27 25.29
CA GLY A 210 -9.32 25.13 26.45
C GLY A 210 -9.47 23.80 27.20
N THR A 211 -10.19 22.84 26.64
CA THR A 211 -10.38 21.50 27.20
C THR A 211 -9.15 20.63 26.88
N LYS A 212 -8.61 19.94 27.90
CA LYS A 212 -7.52 18.97 27.64
C LYS A 212 -8.06 17.76 26.89
N VAL A 213 -7.43 17.41 25.80
CA VAL A 213 -7.76 16.18 25.06
C VAL A 213 -7.37 14.98 25.90
N HIS A 214 -8.34 14.29 26.49
CA HIS A 214 -8.13 12.98 27.11
C HIS A 214 -8.50 11.90 26.10
N MET A 215 -7.49 11.14 25.66
CA MET A 215 -7.72 9.95 24.86
C MET A 215 -8.21 8.80 25.74
N ARG A 216 -9.25 8.12 25.27
CA ARG A 216 -9.69 6.80 25.75
C ARG A 216 -8.93 5.69 25.05
#